data_bb28727530f2660e56ed5e505b31bae0
#
_entry.id   bb28727530f2660e56ed5e505b31bae0
#
_cell.length_a   1.000
_cell.length_b   1.000
_cell.length_c   1.000
_cell.angle_alpha   90.00
_cell.angle_beta   90.00
_cell.angle_gamma   90.00
#
_symmetry.space_group_name_H-M   'P 1'
#
loop_
_entity.id
_entity.type
_entity.pdbx_description
1 polymer ?
#
loop_
_entity_poly.entity_id
_entity_poly.type
_entity_poly.pdbx_seq_one_letter_code
_entity_poly.pdbx_strand_id
1 'polypeptide(L)'
;MAQNDSSLREYLREIARYPLLSPEQEIQLGRQVVRMQQPTCTDREQRQGQRARDKFIKSNLKLVVNIAKKYDGRQRKAMMLLDLIQEGNIGLARAVDMFDPSRGYRFTTYAYWWIRQAIHRAIANNDNMIRMPSSLHEKI
;
A
#
# COMPACT_ATOMS: atom_id res chain seq x y z
N MET A 1 4.60 -0.24 -23.88
CA MET A 1 5.61 0.69 -23.39
C MET A 1 5.08 2.11 -23.27
N ALA A 2 4.71 2.73 -24.39
CA ALA A 2 4.18 4.08 -24.33
C ALA A 2 2.89 4.15 -23.50
N GLN A 3 2.07 3.13 -23.60
CA GLN A 3 0.83 3.06 -22.82
C GLN A 3 1.11 2.95 -21.33
N ASN A 4 2.10 2.15 -20.96
CA ASN A 4 2.43 1.98 -19.54
C ASN A 4 3.03 3.24 -18.95
N ASP A 5 3.87 3.93 -19.72
CA ASP A 5 4.43 5.20 -19.28
C ASP A 5 3.35 6.24 -19.11
N SER A 6 2.37 6.24 -20.02
CA SER A 6 1.25 7.16 -19.96
C SER A 6 0.38 6.90 -18.73
N SER A 7 0.08 5.63 -18.47
CA SER A 7 -0.72 5.24 -17.31
C SER A 7 -0.03 5.57 -16.00
N LEU A 8 1.27 5.31 -15.95
CA LEU A 8 2.05 5.65 -14.76
C LEU A 8 2.07 7.14 -14.53
N ARG A 9 2.26 7.91 -15.60
CA ARG A 9 2.30 9.36 -15.50
C ARG A 9 0.97 9.93 -15.01
N GLU A 10 -0.14 9.40 -15.50
CA GLU A 10 -1.46 9.81 -15.05
C GLU A 10 -1.66 9.49 -13.58
N TYR A 11 -1.25 8.30 -13.18
CA TYR A 11 -1.36 7.89 -11.79
C TYR A 11 -0.57 8.82 -10.87
N LEU A 12 0.68 9.11 -11.24
CA LEU A 12 1.53 10.00 -10.44
C LEU A 12 0.94 11.40 -10.33
N ARG A 13 0.33 11.88 -11.41
CA ARG A 13 -0.33 13.18 -11.41
C ARG A 13 -1.52 13.17 -10.45
N GLU A 14 -2.29 12.11 -10.46
CA GLU A 14 -3.48 12.02 -9.64
C GLU A 14 -3.13 11.96 -8.16
N ILE A 15 -2.17 11.12 -7.78
CA ILE A 15 -1.81 11.00 -6.35
C ILE A 15 -1.15 12.25 -5.81
N ALA A 16 -0.57 13.08 -6.68
CA ALA A 16 0.03 14.34 -6.25
C ALA A 16 -1.00 15.32 -5.68
N ARG A 17 -2.28 15.10 -5.95
CA ARG A 17 -3.35 15.96 -5.44
C ARG A 17 -3.56 15.84 -3.95
N TYR A 18 -3.20 14.71 -3.37
CA TYR A 18 -3.50 14.45 -1.97
C TYR A 18 -2.35 14.90 -1.09
N PRO A 19 -2.59 15.86 -0.18
CA PRO A 19 -1.52 16.37 0.69
C PRO A 19 -1.11 15.33 1.73
N LEU A 20 0.12 15.45 2.18
CA LEU A 20 0.60 14.62 3.27
C LEU A 20 -0.14 14.95 4.56
N LEU A 21 -0.33 13.95 5.38
CA LEU A 21 -0.99 14.14 6.67
C LEU A 21 0.01 14.59 7.73
N SER A 22 -0.46 15.46 8.62
CA SER A 22 0.29 15.80 9.81
C SER A 22 0.19 14.66 10.83
N PRO A 23 1.09 14.62 11.84
CA PRO A 23 0.97 13.62 12.89
C PRO A 23 -0.39 13.60 13.57
N GLU A 24 -0.96 14.79 13.79
CA GLU A 24 -2.27 14.90 14.43
C GLU A 24 -3.37 14.33 13.56
N GLN A 25 -3.28 14.58 12.26
CA GLN A 25 -4.25 14.01 11.32
C GLN A 25 -4.14 12.49 11.24
N GLU A 26 -2.93 11.96 11.30
CA GLU A 26 -2.74 10.50 11.32
C GLU A 26 -3.43 9.88 12.54
N ILE A 27 -3.29 10.52 13.68
CA ILE A 27 -3.91 10.03 14.91
C ILE A 27 -5.42 10.10 14.81
N GLN A 28 -5.94 11.24 14.34
CA GLN A 28 -7.38 11.42 14.22
C GLN A 28 -8.01 10.42 13.27
N LEU A 29 -7.45 10.28 12.07
CA LEU A 29 -7.97 9.34 11.11
C LEU A 29 -7.81 7.90 11.58
N GLY A 30 -6.68 7.61 12.22
CA GLY A 30 -6.43 6.29 12.76
C GLY A 30 -7.45 5.89 13.82
N ARG A 31 -7.81 6.84 14.68
CA ARG A 31 -8.85 6.58 15.70
C ARG A 31 -10.19 6.28 15.07
N GLN A 32 -10.53 6.97 14.00
CA GLN A 32 -11.79 6.73 13.30
C GLN A 32 -11.81 5.35 12.64
N VAL A 33 -10.68 4.94 12.09
CA VAL A 33 -10.56 3.60 11.51
C VAL A 33 -10.71 2.53 12.60
N VAL A 34 -10.02 2.70 13.71
CA VAL A 34 -10.12 1.76 14.84
C VAL A 34 -11.55 1.68 15.35
N ARG A 35 -12.22 2.84 15.46
CA ARG A 35 -13.60 2.88 15.98
C ARG A 35 -14.54 2.09 15.08
N MET A 36 -14.43 2.21 13.78
CA MET A 36 -15.33 1.47 12.88
C MET A 36 -15.09 -0.03 12.93
N GLN A 37 -13.95 -0.48 13.40
CA GLN A 37 -13.63 -1.90 13.51
C GLN A 37 -14.26 -2.53 14.78
N GLN A 38 -14.75 -1.71 15.66
CA GLN A 38 -15.36 -2.22 16.91
C GLN A 38 -16.77 -2.73 16.66
N PRO A 39 -17.17 -3.85 17.31
CA PRO A 39 -18.52 -4.37 17.13
C PRO A 39 -19.61 -3.40 17.57
N THR A 40 -19.27 -2.48 18.47
CA THR A 40 -20.24 -1.53 19.04
C THR A 40 -20.33 -0.23 18.26
N CYS A 41 -19.65 -0.10 17.12
CA CYS A 41 -19.70 1.14 16.36
C CYS A 41 -21.10 1.35 15.79
N THR A 42 -21.50 2.64 15.72
CA THR A 42 -22.76 3.01 15.10
C THR A 42 -22.62 3.08 13.59
N ASP A 43 -23.76 3.16 12.88
CA ASP A 43 -23.73 3.31 11.43
C ASP A 43 -22.99 4.57 11.03
N ARG A 44 -23.14 5.64 11.78
CA ARG A 44 -22.43 6.88 11.53
C ARG A 44 -20.93 6.71 11.68
N GLU A 45 -20.52 6.02 12.73
CA GLU A 45 -19.10 5.75 12.97
C GLU A 45 -18.51 4.83 11.89
N GLN A 46 -19.31 3.91 11.39
CA GLN A 46 -18.89 3.05 10.30
C GLN A 46 -18.61 3.87 9.05
N ARG A 47 -19.52 4.75 8.67
CA ARG A 47 -19.33 5.61 7.50
C ARG A 47 -18.16 6.56 7.68
N GLN A 48 -18.03 7.11 8.88
CA GLN A 48 -16.94 8.03 9.19
C GLN A 48 -15.59 7.32 9.09
N GLY A 49 -15.51 6.09 9.59
CA GLY A 49 -14.31 5.29 9.51
C GLY A 49 -13.94 4.92 8.08
N GLN A 50 -14.93 4.62 7.24
CA GLN A 50 -14.67 4.31 5.84
C GLN A 50 -14.08 5.51 5.12
N ARG A 51 -14.62 6.69 5.36
CA ARG A 51 -14.07 7.92 4.76
C ARG A 51 -12.66 8.20 5.28
N ALA A 52 -12.45 7.98 6.57
CA ALA A 52 -11.13 8.17 7.16
C ALA A 52 -10.11 7.22 6.57
N ARG A 53 -10.49 5.96 6.41
CA ARG A 53 -9.63 4.95 5.81
C ARG A 53 -9.23 5.33 4.40
N ASP A 54 -10.21 5.74 3.61
CA ASP A 54 -9.97 6.13 2.22
C ASP A 54 -9.00 7.32 2.13
N LYS A 55 -9.23 8.32 2.96
CA LYS A 55 -8.35 9.50 3.00
C LYS A 55 -6.95 9.15 3.46
N PHE A 56 -6.85 8.28 4.45
CA PHE A 56 -5.58 7.82 5.00
C PHE A 56 -4.76 7.14 3.92
N ILE A 57 -5.40 6.24 3.17
CA ILE A 57 -4.74 5.52 2.08
C ILE A 57 -4.29 6.49 0.99
N LYS A 58 -5.20 7.35 0.53
CA LYS A 58 -4.90 8.28 -0.58
C LYS A 58 -3.73 9.20 -0.24
N SER A 59 -3.66 9.65 1.00
CA SER A 59 -2.62 10.58 1.43
C SER A 59 -1.23 9.93 1.50
N ASN A 60 -1.16 8.61 1.43
CA ASN A 60 0.10 7.88 1.54
C ASN A 60 0.46 7.10 0.28
N LEU A 61 -0.25 7.33 -0.82
CA LEU A 61 0.07 6.65 -2.08
C LEU A 61 1.45 7.02 -2.61
N LYS A 62 1.90 8.25 -2.35
CA LYS A 62 3.24 8.66 -2.74
C LYS A 62 4.32 7.86 -2.03
N LEU A 63 4.07 7.47 -0.79
CA LEU A 63 5.00 6.64 -0.05
C LEU A 63 5.20 5.31 -0.75
N VAL A 64 4.11 4.71 -1.22
CA VAL A 64 4.17 3.44 -1.95
C VAL A 64 5.03 3.58 -3.20
N VAL A 65 4.81 4.65 -3.96
CA VAL A 65 5.59 4.89 -5.19
C VAL A 65 7.07 5.01 -4.87
N ASN A 66 7.41 5.76 -3.82
CA ASN A 66 8.80 5.95 -3.44
C ASN A 66 9.49 4.65 -3.06
N ILE A 67 8.76 3.78 -2.36
CA ILE A 67 9.31 2.48 -1.99
C ILE A 67 9.42 1.57 -3.20
N ALA A 68 8.38 1.55 -4.04
CA ALA A 68 8.36 0.68 -5.23
C ALA A 68 9.49 1.02 -6.21
N LYS A 69 9.83 2.29 -6.32
CA LYS A 69 10.90 2.73 -7.22
C LYS A 69 12.24 2.09 -6.88
N LYS A 70 12.46 1.74 -5.63
CA LYS A 70 13.71 1.12 -5.21
C LYS A 70 13.88 -0.27 -5.78
N TYR A 71 12.80 -0.88 -6.22
CA TYR A 71 12.82 -2.24 -6.77
C TYR A 71 12.69 -2.26 -8.28
N ASP A 72 12.45 -1.09 -8.89
CA ASP A 72 12.32 -0.97 -10.33
C ASP A 72 13.68 -1.15 -11.01
N GLY A 73 13.68 -1.84 -12.13
CA GLY A 73 14.90 -2.06 -12.90
C GLY A 73 15.80 -3.16 -12.40
N ARG A 74 15.46 -3.83 -11.32
CA ARG A 74 16.29 -4.89 -10.76
C ARG A 74 15.89 -6.25 -11.29
N GLN A 75 16.26 -6.55 -12.52
CA GLN A 75 16.05 -7.86 -13.08
C GLN A 75 14.59 -8.33 -13.01
N ARG A 76 13.68 -7.40 -13.05
CA ARG A 76 12.26 -7.72 -13.00
C ARG A 76 11.71 -7.75 -14.40
N LYS A 77 11.91 -8.86 -15.03
CA LYS A 77 11.48 -8.99 -16.42
C LYS A 77 9.98 -9.15 -16.55
N ALA A 78 9.33 -9.62 -15.50
CA ALA A 78 7.92 -9.93 -15.54
C ALA A 78 7.03 -8.96 -14.77
N MET A 79 7.62 -8.03 -14.02
CA MET A 79 6.84 -7.05 -13.27
C MET A 79 7.29 -5.63 -13.62
N MET A 80 6.33 -4.79 -13.89
CA MET A 80 6.57 -3.39 -14.17
C MET A 80 6.37 -2.57 -12.91
N LEU A 81 6.88 -1.34 -12.92
CA LEU A 81 6.77 -0.47 -11.75
C LEU A 81 5.32 -0.31 -11.30
N LEU A 82 4.40 -0.16 -12.25
CA LEU A 82 2.99 0.00 -11.90
C LEU A 82 2.45 -1.22 -11.16
N ASP A 83 2.90 -2.42 -11.53
CA ASP A 83 2.50 -3.63 -10.83
C ASP A 83 3.02 -3.65 -9.40
N LEU A 84 4.27 -3.20 -9.20
CA LEU A 84 4.84 -3.11 -7.86
C LEU A 84 4.08 -2.11 -7.01
N ILE A 85 3.66 -1.01 -7.61
CA ILE A 85 2.87 0.00 -6.91
C ILE A 85 1.54 -0.60 -6.46
N GLN A 86 0.88 -1.35 -7.33
CA GLN A 86 -0.40 -1.96 -6.97
C GLN A 86 -0.25 -2.94 -5.81
N GLU A 87 0.81 -3.74 -5.84
CA GLU A 87 1.07 -4.66 -4.73
C GLU A 87 1.39 -3.90 -3.45
N GLY A 88 2.18 -2.83 -3.56
CA GLY A 88 2.49 -2.00 -2.41
C GLY A 88 1.26 -1.33 -1.83
N ASN A 89 0.30 -0.96 -2.68
CA ASN A 89 -0.95 -0.37 -2.23
C ASN A 89 -1.76 -1.33 -1.38
N ILE A 90 -1.70 -2.62 -1.68
CA ILE A 90 -2.35 -3.63 -0.85
C ILE A 90 -1.71 -3.64 0.54
N GLY A 91 -0.39 -3.57 0.59
CA GLY A 91 0.33 -3.47 1.87
C GLY A 91 -0.02 -2.22 2.63
N LEU A 92 -0.16 -1.10 1.92
CA LEU A 92 -0.56 0.16 2.55
C LEU A 92 -1.95 0.06 3.17
N ALA A 93 -2.91 -0.53 2.46
CA ALA A 93 -4.26 -0.69 2.98
C ALA A 93 -4.26 -1.53 4.27
N ARG A 94 -3.46 -2.59 4.30
CA ARG A 94 -3.31 -3.38 5.50
C ARG A 94 -2.73 -2.59 6.65
N ALA A 95 -1.72 -1.77 6.35
CA ALA A 95 -1.09 -0.93 7.37
C ALA A 95 -2.12 0.02 7.99
N VAL A 96 -2.97 0.61 7.15
CA VAL A 96 -4.02 1.51 7.65
C VAL A 96 -4.98 0.77 8.58
N ASP A 97 -5.38 -0.44 8.20
CA ASP A 97 -6.31 -1.22 8.99
C ASP A 97 -5.72 -1.68 10.31
N MET A 98 -4.40 -1.87 10.36
CA MET A 98 -3.72 -2.39 11.55
C MET A 98 -3.02 -1.33 12.38
N PHE A 99 -3.04 -0.10 11.92
CA PHE A 99 -2.34 0.98 12.62
C PHE A 99 -2.98 1.30 13.97
N ASP A 100 -2.15 1.37 15.00
CA ASP A 100 -2.58 1.74 16.34
C ASP A 100 -2.07 3.15 16.63
N PRO A 101 -2.96 4.17 16.56
CA PRO A 101 -2.54 5.55 16.75
C PRO A 101 -2.08 5.86 18.17
N SER A 102 -2.34 4.98 19.12
CA SER A 102 -1.95 5.22 20.51
C SER A 102 -0.48 4.88 20.78
N ARG A 103 0.21 4.27 19.82
CA ARG A 103 1.58 3.80 20.05
C ARG A 103 2.66 4.88 19.94
N GLY A 104 2.32 6.05 19.42
CA GLY A 104 3.23 7.19 19.43
C GLY A 104 4.23 7.29 18.29
N TYR A 105 4.24 6.35 17.36
CA TYR A 105 5.11 6.46 16.18
C TYR A 105 4.32 6.96 14.98
N ARG A 106 5.06 7.47 13.99
CA ARG A 106 4.45 7.96 12.77
C ARG A 106 3.93 6.80 11.94
N PHE A 107 2.80 7.03 11.26
CA PHE A 107 2.23 6.02 10.38
C PHE A 107 3.22 5.60 9.30
N THR A 108 3.96 6.54 8.73
CA THR A 108 4.90 6.25 7.64
C THR A 108 5.94 5.20 8.04
N THR A 109 6.42 5.26 9.28
CA THR A 109 7.39 4.29 9.78
C THR A 109 6.80 2.89 9.82
N TYR A 110 5.57 2.79 10.28
CA TYR A 110 4.86 1.53 10.37
C TYR A 110 4.49 0.98 8.99
N ALA A 111 3.96 1.85 8.13
CA ALA A 111 3.50 1.47 6.81
C ALA A 111 4.63 1.02 5.90
N TYR A 112 5.82 1.60 6.06
CA TYR A 112 6.98 1.24 5.25
C TYR A 112 7.19 -0.27 5.26
N TRP A 113 7.09 -0.87 6.43
CA TRP A 113 7.30 -2.30 6.62
C TRP A 113 6.27 -3.13 5.86
N TRP A 114 5.00 -2.75 5.98
CA TRP A 114 3.92 -3.46 5.30
C TRP A 114 4.02 -3.36 3.79
N ILE A 115 4.34 -2.18 3.30
CA ILE A 115 4.47 -1.92 1.86
C ILE A 115 5.63 -2.74 1.30
N ARG A 116 6.76 -2.66 1.97
CA ARG A 116 7.96 -3.40 1.56
C ARG A 116 7.70 -4.90 1.52
N GLN A 117 7.03 -5.40 2.54
CA GLN A 117 6.71 -6.81 2.64
C GLN A 117 5.82 -7.26 1.48
N ALA A 118 4.81 -6.46 1.16
CA ALA A 118 3.90 -6.77 0.06
C ALA A 118 4.63 -6.81 -1.27
N ILE A 119 5.52 -5.85 -1.51
CA ILE A 119 6.30 -5.80 -2.74
C ILE A 119 7.25 -7.00 -2.85
N HIS A 120 7.94 -7.30 -1.76
CA HIS A 120 8.85 -8.46 -1.74
C HIS A 120 8.11 -9.75 -2.03
N ARG A 121 6.95 -9.93 -1.41
CA ARG A 121 6.16 -11.13 -1.63
C ARG A 121 5.69 -11.23 -3.07
N ALA A 122 5.28 -10.12 -3.66
CA ALA A 122 4.83 -10.09 -5.04
C ALA A 122 5.97 -10.46 -6.00
N ILE A 123 7.16 -9.93 -5.75
CA ILE A 123 8.31 -10.23 -6.58
C ILE A 123 8.67 -11.72 -6.47
N ALA A 124 8.69 -12.25 -5.26
CA ALA A 124 9.02 -13.66 -5.04
C ALA A 124 7.99 -14.56 -5.70
N ASN A 125 6.71 -14.24 -5.56
CA ASN A 125 5.65 -15.03 -6.17
C ASN A 125 5.72 -14.99 -7.69
N ASN A 126 6.00 -13.81 -8.23
CA ASN A 126 6.08 -13.67 -9.68
C ASN A 126 7.28 -14.42 -10.26
N ASP A 127 8.41 -14.35 -9.58
CA ASP A 127 9.60 -15.08 -9.99
C ASP A 127 9.37 -16.58 -9.90
N ASN A 128 8.69 -17.03 -8.85
CA ASN A 128 8.36 -18.42 -8.67
C ASN A 128 7.42 -18.92 -9.78
N MET A 129 6.45 -18.08 -10.15
CA MET A 129 5.54 -18.46 -11.23
C MET A 129 6.26 -18.65 -12.56
N ILE A 130 7.24 -17.80 -12.82
CA ILE A 130 8.03 -17.91 -14.05
C ILE A 130 8.86 -19.20 -14.05
N ARG A 131 9.36 -19.59 -12.87
CA ARG A 131 10.20 -20.77 -12.71
C ARG A 131 9.41 -22.03 -12.43
N MET A 132 8.11 -21.92 -12.29
CA MET A 132 7.26 -23.03 -11.90
C MET A 132 7.36 -24.27 -12.75
N PRO A 133 7.44 -24.18 -14.09
CA PRO A 133 7.50 -25.39 -14.89
C PRO A 133 8.62 -26.35 -14.51
N SER A 134 9.73 -25.82 -14.05
CA SER A 134 10.84 -26.68 -13.67
C SER A 134 10.86 -26.97 -12.17
N SER A 135 10.68 -25.94 -11.35
CA SER A 135 10.80 -26.10 -9.91
C SER A 135 9.61 -26.82 -9.29
N LEU A 136 8.44 -26.64 -9.86
CA LEU A 136 7.24 -27.30 -9.34
C LEU A 136 7.36 -28.82 -9.40
N HIS A 137 7.89 -29.32 -10.49
CA HIS A 137 8.04 -30.75 -10.68
C HIS A 137 9.03 -31.36 -9.70
N GLU A 138 10.01 -30.61 -9.31
CA GLU A 138 11.03 -31.11 -8.42
C GLU A 138 10.57 -31.17 -6.98
N LYS A 139 9.73 -30.22 -6.58
CA LYS A 139 9.36 -30.08 -5.18
C LYS A 139 8.12 -30.84 -4.81
N ILE A 140 7.34 -31.19 -5.76
CA ILE A 140 6.15 -31.97 -5.55
C ILE A 140 6.40 -33.43 -5.84
#